data_c5e52691180586d2610d3792b485edfd
#
_entry.id   c5e52691180586d2610d3792b485edfd
#
_cell.length_a   1.000
_cell.length_b   1.000
_cell.length_c   1.000
_cell.angle_alpha   90.00
_cell.angle_beta   90.00
_cell.angle_gamma   90.00
#
_symmetry.space_group_name_H-M   'P 1'
#
loop_
_entity.id
_entity.type
_entity.pdbx_description
1 polymer ?
#
loop_
_entity_poly.entity_id
_entity_poly.type
_entity_poly.pdbx_seq_one_letter_code
_entity_poly.pdbx_strand_id
1 'polypeptide(L)'
;VLGGPWQSADEIDFDALPEQFVLKCNHDCGGMVLCADKSRLDISAARTKLNWSLQKNYFWASREWPYKNIKPCIFAEQYMVDTNSSASTAQGLIDYKFYCFHGEPKFFYLGFANMVNGVKRDQLSFKNLDWTPAEFYRKDHEPFPFTLKKPRNWERMVEIAKILSAGIPFVRVDLFCINEQIYFSELTF
;
A
#
# COMPACT_ATOMS: atom_id res chain seq x y z
N VAL A 1 12.60 -6.97 -0.60
CA VAL A 1 13.35 -5.99 0.20
C VAL A 1 14.71 -5.79 -0.44
N LEU A 2 15.13 -4.53 -0.66
CA LEU A 2 16.41 -4.14 -1.24
C LEU A 2 17.46 -3.85 -0.16
N GLY A 3 17.02 -3.47 1.06
CA GLY A 3 17.91 -3.15 2.18
C GLY A 3 17.14 -2.87 3.47
N GLY A 4 17.89 -2.75 4.58
CA GLY A 4 17.37 -2.58 5.95
C GLY A 4 17.36 -3.89 6.73
N PRO A 5 16.80 -3.95 7.96
CA PRO A 5 16.16 -2.82 8.63
C PRO A 5 17.17 -1.81 9.18
N TRP A 6 16.92 -0.51 9.00
CA TRP A 6 17.70 0.58 9.58
C TRP A 6 16.94 1.23 10.75
N GLN A 7 17.66 1.61 11.81
CA GLN A 7 17.07 2.28 12.98
C GLN A 7 17.12 3.82 12.84
N SER A 8 17.89 4.33 11.89
CA SER A 8 17.97 5.73 11.51
C SER A 8 18.10 5.86 9.99
N ALA A 9 17.54 6.91 9.43
CA ALA A 9 17.74 7.21 8.01
C ALA A 9 19.19 7.61 7.68
N ASP A 10 20.01 7.90 8.70
CA ASP A 10 21.43 8.22 8.53
C ASP A 10 22.28 6.97 8.25
N GLU A 11 21.77 5.78 8.58
CA GLU A 11 22.40 4.49 8.27
C GLU A 11 22.23 4.08 6.81
N ILE A 12 21.35 4.78 6.05
CA ILE A 12 21.06 4.43 4.67
C ILE A 12 22.18 4.88 3.75
N ASP A 13 22.83 3.92 3.10
CA ASP A 13 23.72 4.17 1.97
C ASP A 13 22.87 4.32 0.69
N PHE A 14 22.58 5.57 0.33
CA PHE A 14 21.79 5.86 -0.86
C PHE A 14 22.53 5.49 -2.15
N ASP A 15 23.86 5.44 -2.15
CA ASP A 15 24.64 5.09 -3.33
C ASP A 15 24.51 3.60 -3.66
N ALA A 16 24.34 2.76 -2.64
CA ALA A 16 24.10 1.31 -2.79
C ALA A 16 22.66 0.97 -3.26
N LEU A 17 21.71 1.92 -3.17
CA LEU A 17 20.35 1.69 -3.64
C LEU A 17 20.27 1.86 -5.18
N PRO A 18 19.35 1.15 -5.86
CA PRO A 18 19.14 1.30 -7.31
C PRO A 18 18.60 2.70 -7.66
N GLU A 19 18.47 2.97 -8.97
CA GLU A 19 17.93 4.25 -9.46
C GLU A 19 16.47 4.52 -9.02
N GLN A 20 15.70 3.46 -8.80
CA GLN A 20 14.31 3.53 -8.38
C GLN A 20 14.09 2.63 -7.17
N PHE A 21 13.51 3.17 -6.11
CA PHE A 21 13.21 2.45 -4.87
C PHE A 21 12.10 3.13 -4.07
N VAL A 22 11.62 2.43 -3.05
CA VAL A 22 10.72 2.97 -2.03
C VAL A 22 11.33 2.73 -0.66
N LEU A 23 11.45 3.78 0.16
CA LEU A 23 11.78 3.65 1.57
C LEU A 23 10.50 3.74 2.39
N LYS A 24 10.32 2.83 3.34
CA LYS A 24 9.14 2.76 4.21
C LYS A 24 9.54 2.58 5.67
N CYS A 25 8.78 3.20 6.56
CA CYS A 25 8.76 2.84 7.97
C CYS A 25 7.76 1.69 8.19
N ASN A 26 8.12 0.72 9.06
CA ASN A 26 7.28 -0.47 9.30
C ASN A 26 6.12 -0.25 10.28
N HIS A 27 6.06 0.89 10.95
CA HIS A 27 5.24 1.12 12.14
C HIS A 27 4.25 2.29 12.00
N ASP A 28 4.14 2.89 10.80
CA ASP A 28 3.25 4.02 10.56
C ASP A 28 2.59 3.97 9.18
N CYS A 29 1.62 4.86 8.97
CA CYS A 29 1.00 5.12 7.69
C CYS A 29 1.47 6.49 7.18
N GLY A 30 2.34 6.50 6.17
CA GLY A 30 2.85 7.73 5.53
C GLY A 30 4.34 8.02 5.71
N GLY A 31 5.05 7.27 6.57
CA GLY A 31 6.52 7.28 6.65
C GLY A 31 7.18 6.63 5.44
N MET A 32 6.95 7.21 4.26
CA MET A 32 7.35 6.64 2.98
C MET A 32 8.00 7.69 2.09
N VAL A 33 9.08 7.30 1.39
CA VAL A 33 9.74 8.08 0.33
C VAL A 33 9.73 7.27 -0.95
N LEU A 34 9.08 7.81 -1.99
CA LEU A 34 9.07 7.24 -3.33
C LEU A 34 10.19 7.87 -4.14
N CYS A 35 11.13 7.07 -4.59
CA CYS A 35 12.22 7.49 -5.48
C CYS A 35 12.00 6.88 -6.87
N ALA A 36 11.46 7.65 -7.79
CA ALA A 36 11.30 7.26 -9.19
C ALA A 36 12.52 7.65 -10.04
N ASP A 37 13.40 8.54 -9.54
CA ASP A 37 14.62 9.03 -10.18
C ASP A 37 15.56 9.50 -9.08
N LYS A 38 16.64 8.76 -8.86
CA LYS A 38 17.63 9.02 -7.81
C LYS A 38 18.35 10.35 -7.99
N SER A 39 18.57 10.79 -9.23
CA SER A 39 19.23 12.05 -9.54
C SER A 39 18.44 13.28 -9.08
N ARG A 40 17.12 13.11 -8.86
CA ARG A 40 16.20 14.18 -8.43
C ARG A 40 15.80 14.06 -6.96
N LEU A 41 16.33 13.07 -6.24
CA LEU A 41 15.98 12.83 -4.84
C LEU A 41 16.68 13.86 -3.94
N ASP A 42 15.90 14.59 -3.16
CA ASP A 42 16.44 15.36 -2.03
C ASP A 42 16.67 14.40 -0.85
N ILE A 43 17.92 13.91 -0.74
CA ILE A 43 18.34 12.97 0.31
C ILE A 43 18.17 13.59 1.71
N SER A 44 18.43 14.89 1.87
CA SER A 44 18.29 15.58 3.17
C SER A 44 16.84 15.63 3.62
N ALA A 45 15.92 15.99 2.72
CA ALA A 45 14.48 15.98 2.99
C ALA A 45 13.97 14.55 3.25
N ALA A 46 14.46 13.55 2.50
CA ALA A 46 14.11 12.14 2.69
C ALA A 46 14.52 11.65 4.09
N ARG A 47 15.77 11.91 4.51
CA ARG A 47 16.27 11.57 5.86
C ARG A 47 15.45 12.25 6.95
N THR A 48 15.20 13.53 6.82
CA THR A 48 14.40 14.31 7.76
C THR A 48 13.00 13.71 7.93
N LYS A 49 12.33 13.39 6.83
CA LYS A 49 11.00 12.79 6.83
C LYS A 49 10.98 11.42 7.51
N LEU A 50 11.92 10.54 7.18
CA LEU A 50 11.99 9.20 7.74
C LEU A 50 12.37 9.21 9.22
N ASN A 51 13.37 10.00 9.63
CA ASN A 51 13.77 10.14 11.03
C ASN A 51 12.64 10.74 11.88
N TRP A 52 11.86 11.67 11.34
CA TRP A 52 10.67 12.20 12.02
C TRP A 52 9.59 11.13 12.17
N SER A 53 9.39 10.28 11.16
CA SER A 53 8.45 9.17 11.21
C SER A 53 8.84 8.14 12.28
N LEU A 54 10.13 7.78 12.37
CA LEU A 54 10.63 6.85 13.38
C LEU A 54 10.36 7.28 14.84
N GLN A 55 10.21 8.58 15.09
CA GLN A 55 9.94 9.13 16.42
C GLN A 55 8.47 9.03 16.84
N LYS A 56 7.57 8.73 15.90
CA LYS A 56 6.13 8.62 16.17
C LYS A 56 5.76 7.23 16.62
N ASN A 57 4.72 7.15 17.43
CA ASN A 57 3.99 5.91 17.63
C ASN A 57 2.60 6.08 17.02
N TYR A 58 2.37 5.45 15.89
CA TYR A 58 1.15 5.58 15.11
C TYR A 58 -0.10 5.14 15.87
N PHE A 59 0.03 4.20 16.81
CA PHE A 59 -1.07 3.76 17.66
C PHE A 59 -1.75 4.92 18.40
N TRP A 60 -1.00 5.90 18.88
CA TRP A 60 -1.61 7.01 19.62
C TRP A 60 -2.47 7.93 18.76
N ALA A 61 -2.20 7.97 17.45
CA ALA A 61 -3.01 8.73 16.48
C ALA A 61 -4.19 7.92 15.94
N SER A 62 -3.95 6.66 15.51
CA SER A 62 -4.96 5.82 14.83
C SER A 62 -5.74 4.91 15.76
N ARG A 63 -5.18 4.57 16.93
CA ARG A 63 -5.68 3.54 17.86
C ARG A 63 -5.66 2.12 17.27
N GLU A 64 -4.97 1.91 16.18
CA GLU A 64 -4.76 0.59 15.58
C GLU A 64 -3.78 -0.21 16.45
N TRP A 65 -4.31 -1.20 17.16
CA TRP A 65 -3.58 -1.96 18.18
C TRP A 65 -2.27 -2.62 17.69
N PRO A 66 -2.19 -3.16 16.46
CA PRO A 66 -0.97 -3.81 15.98
C PRO A 66 0.26 -2.90 16.00
N TYR A 67 0.08 -1.59 15.79
CA TYR A 67 1.19 -0.63 15.74
C TYR A 67 1.78 -0.27 17.11
N LYS A 68 1.09 -0.62 18.21
CA LYS A 68 1.43 -0.13 19.56
C LYS A 68 2.86 -0.49 19.99
N ASN A 69 3.29 -1.73 19.69
CA ASN A 69 4.53 -2.30 20.19
C ASN A 69 5.53 -2.64 19.07
N ILE A 70 5.28 -2.18 17.84
CA ILE A 70 6.23 -2.36 16.74
C ILE A 70 7.49 -1.55 17.03
N LYS A 71 8.65 -2.21 16.98
CA LYS A 71 9.93 -1.51 17.02
C LYS A 71 10.13 -0.79 15.68
N PRO A 72 10.23 0.56 15.67
CA PRO A 72 10.37 1.31 14.44
C PRO A 72 11.64 0.95 13.67
N CYS A 73 11.52 0.79 12.36
CA CYS A 73 12.66 0.66 11.46
C CYS A 73 12.27 1.11 10.05
N ILE A 74 13.28 1.39 9.24
CA ILE A 74 13.16 1.71 7.81
C ILE A 74 13.65 0.51 7.01
N PHE A 75 13.00 0.25 5.89
CA PHE A 75 13.47 -0.73 4.89
C PHE A 75 13.26 -0.18 3.48
N ALA A 76 14.06 -0.68 2.54
CA ALA A 76 13.96 -0.35 1.13
C ALA A 76 13.26 -1.47 0.37
N GLU A 77 12.32 -1.11 -0.49
CA GLU A 77 11.62 -1.99 -1.41
C GLU A 77 11.83 -1.57 -2.86
N GLN A 78 11.59 -2.49 -3.76
CA GLN A 78 11.60 -2.20 -5.19
C GLN A 78 10.49 -1.20 -5.54
N TYR A 79 10.83 -0.19 -6.31
CA TYR A 79 9.83 0.67 -6.96
C TYR A 79 9.11 -0.13 -8.02
N MET A 80 7.79 -0.21 -7.94
CA MET A 80 6.98 -1.01 -8.84
C MET A 80 6.08 -0.13 -9.69
N VAL A 81 5.95 -0.49 -10.97
CA VAL A 81 5.09 0.19 -11.95
C VAL A 81 4.24 -0.88 -12.63
N ASP A 82 2.93 -0.68 -12.67
CA ASP A 82 2.03 -1.51 -13.46
C ASP A 82 1.90 -0.93 -14.86
N THR A 83 2.55 -1.56 -15.83
CA THR A 83 2.53 -1.14 -17.24
C THR A 83 1.32 -1.67 -18.00
N ASN A 84 0.57 -2.62 -17.44
CA ASN A 84 -0.58 -3.27 -18.05
C ASN A 84 -1.92 -2.67 -17.61
N SER A 85 -1.92 -1.82 -16.59
CA SER A 85 -3.13 -1.19 -16.08
C SER A 85 -3.58 -0.06 -17.00
N SER A 86 -4.89 0.00 -17.29
CA SER A 86 -5.51 1.17 -17.91
C SER A 86 -5.42 2.44 -17.03
N ALA A 87 -5.07 2.26 -15.76
CA ALA A 87 -4.73 3.32 -14.82
C ALA A 87 -3.26 3.76 -14.90
N SER A 88 -2.43 3.16 -15.77
CA SER A 88 -1.00 3.44 -15.91
C SER A 88 -0.68 4.87 -16.37
N THR A 89 -1.67 5.63 -16.80
CA THR A 89 -1.55 7.08 -17.03
C THR A 89 -1.57 7.88 -15.72
N ALA A 90 -1.96 7.27 -14.63
CA ALA A 90 -1.98 7.85 -13.30
C ALA A 90 -0.84 7.24 -12.48
N GLN A 91 -0.05 8.09 -11.85
CA GLN A 91 1.17 7.75 -11.10
C GLN A 91 0.91 6.93 -9.82
N GLY A 92 0.25 5.77 -9.90
CA GLY A 92 -0.04 4.96 -8.72
C GLY A 92 -0.41 3.52 -9.03
N LEU A 93 -0.27 2.67 -8.03
CA LEU A 93 -0.69 1.28 -8.06
C LEU A 93 -2.14 1.15 -7.58
N ILE A 94 -2.86 0.16 -8.11
CA ILE A 94 -4.17 -0.21 -7.61
C ILE A 94 -4.01 -1.16 -6.43
N ASP A 95 -4.53 -0.75 -5.28
CA ASP A 95 -4.66 -1.56 -4.08
C ASP A 95 -5.95 -2.39 -4.13
N TYR A 96 -5.86 -3.69 -3.94
CA TYR A 96 -6.99 -4.61 -3.82
C TYR A 96 -7.14 -4.98 -2.35
N LYS A 97 -8.12 -4.41 -1.65
CA LYS A 97 -8.27 -4.48 -0.21
C LYS A 97 -9.46 -5.34 0.18
N PHE A 98 -9.19 -6.61 0.52
CA PHE A 98 -10.20 -7.62 0.82
C PHE A 98 -10.63 -7.56 2.28
N TYR A 99 -11.90 -7.38 2.55
CA TYR A 99 -12.50 -7.53 3.87
C TYR A 99 -12.83 -9.00 4.12
N CYS A 100 -12.09 -9.60 5.04
CA CYS A 100 -12.21 -11.01 5.38
C CYS A 100 -12.80 -11.18 6.78
N PHE A 101 -13.80 -12.05 6.89
CA PHE A 101 -14.46 -12.39 8.15
C PHE A 101 -14.38 -13.90 8.34
N HIS A 102 -13.82 -14.34 9.47
CA HIS A 102 -13.61 -15.75 9.79
C HIS A 102 -12.93 -16.55 8.66
N GLY A 103 -11.91 -15.95 8.04
CA GLY A 103 -11.19 -16.58 6.93
C GLY A 103 -11.86 -16.48 5.56
N GLU A 104 -13.01 -15.80 5.45
CA GLU A 104 -13.73 -15.67 4.19
C GLU A 104 -13.77 -14.21 3.71
N PRO A 105 -13.17 -13.89 2.56
CA PRO A 105 -13.39 -12.62 1.89
C PRO A 105 -14.88 -12.44 1.58
N LYS A 106 -15.44 -11.29 1.91
CA LYS A 106 -16.87 -11.00 1.66
C LYS A 106 -17.06 -9.96 0.58
N PHE A 107 -16.24 -8.93 0.59
CA PHE A 107 -16.19 -7.86 -0.39
C PHE A 107 -14.79 -7.25 -0.39
N PHE A 108 -14.54 -6.39 -1.34
CA PHE A 108 -13.28 -5.66 -1.42
C PHE A 108 -13.50 -4.23 -1.90
N TYR A 109 -12.51 -3.40 -1.72
CA TYR A 109 -12.45 -2.17 -2.49
C TYR A 109 -11.12 -2.04 -3.22
N LEU A 110 -11.19 -1.34 -4.32
CA LEU A 110 -10.06 -0.86 -5.07
C LEU A 110 -9.67 0.51 -4.51
N GLY A 111 -8.42 0.66 -4.11
CA GLY A 111 -7.85 1.92 -3.66
C GLY A 111 -6.90 2.46 -4.71
N PHE A 112 -7.00 3.74 -4.99
CA PHE A 112 -6.11 4.42 -5.91
C PHE A 112 -5.77 5.80 -5.39
N ALA A 113 -4.48 6.08 -5.25
CA ALA A 113 -4.00 7.41 -4.90
C ALA A 113 -3.63 8.18 -6.16
N ASN A 114 -4.32 9.27 -6.43
CA ASN A 114 -4.06 10.14 -7.57
C ASN A 114 -3.57 11.51 -7.10
N MET A 115 -2.74 12.14 -7.92
CA MET A 115 -2.32 13.53 -7.72
C MET A 115 -3.13 14.43 -8.67
N VAL A 116 -4.03 15.22 -8.10
CA VAL A 116 -4.84 16.19 -8.86
C VAL A 116 -4.42 17.60 -8.43
N ASN A 117 -3.85 18.37 -9.35
CA ASN A 117 -3.34 19.73 -9.08
C ASN A 117 -2.40 19.81 -7.86
N GLY A 118 -1.51 18.80 -7.69
CA GLY A 118 -0.57 18.73 -6.58
C GLY A 118 -1.16 18.27 -5.25
N VAL A 119 -2.45 17.93 -5.20
CA VAL A 119 -3.14 17.39 -4.02
C VAL A 119 -3.37 15.90 -4.19
N LYS A 120 -2.92 15.11 -3.20
CA LYS A 120 -3.21 13.68 -3.17
C LYS A 120 -4.71 13.46 -2.93
N ARG A 121 -5.35 12.71 -3.81
CA ARG A 121 -6.74 12.27 -3.68
C ARG A 121 -6.79 10.75 -3.66
N ASP A 122 -7.37 10.21 -2.60
CA ASP A 122 -7.60 8.77 -2.48
C ASP A 122 -8.99 8.47 -3.02
N GLN A 123 -9.05 7.65 -4.07
CA GLN A 123 -10.27 7.24 -4.73
C GLN A 123 -10.57 5.78 -4.41
N LEU A 124 -11.82 5.47 -4.13
CA LEU A 124 -12.24 4.13 -3.71
C LEU A 124 -13.39 3.61 -4.58
N SER A 125 -13.38 2.30 -4.86
CA SER A 125 -14.48 1.61 -5.51
C SER A 125 -14.77 0.30 -4.82
N PHE A 126 -15.89 0.22 -4.09
CA PHE A 126 -16.32 -1.00 -3.40
C PHE A 126 -16.99 -1.97 -4.37
N LYS A 127 -16.65 -3.24 -4.27
CA LYS A 127 -17.13 -4.32 -5.13
C LYS A 127 -17.40 -5.60 -4.35
N ASN A 128 -18.34 -6.38 -4.86
CA ASN A 128 -18.55 -7.77 -4.48
C ASN A 128 -17.48 -8.67 -5.14
N LEU A 129 -17.31 -9.90 -4.64
CA LEU A 129 -16.30 -10.83 -5.16
C LEU A 129 -16.55 -11.27 -6.61
N ASP A 130 -17.78 -11.17 -7.08
CA ASP A 130 -18.13 -11.38 -8.49
C ASP A 130 -17.82 -10.18 -9.41
N TRP A 131 -17.16 -9.16 -8.86
CA TRP A 131 -16.77 -7.92 -9.55
C TRP A 131 -17.92 -6.93 -9.77
N THR A 132 -19.15 -7.21 -9.32
CA THR A 132 -20.25 -6.24 -9.35
C THR A 132 -20.01 -5.10 -8.35
N PRO A 133 -20.52 -3.89 -8.59
CA PRO A 133 -20.48 -2.82 -7.60
C PRO A 133 -21.17 -3.25 -6.28
N ALA A 134 -20.60 -2.87 -5.16
CA ALA A 134 -21.27 -3.02 -3.87
C ALA A 134 -22.40 -1.97 -3.74
N GLU A 135 -23.43 -2.29 -2.93
CA GLU A 135 -24.55 -1.38 -2.67
C GLU A 135 -24.24 -0.24 -1.70
N PHE A 136 -22.98 -0.17 -1.24
CA PHE A 136 -22.51 0.82 -0.28
C PHE A 136 -21.21 1.47 -0.78
N TYR A 137 -20.94 2.67 -0.26
CA TYR A 137 -19.73 3.45 -0.55
C TYR A 137 -19.35 4.35 0.62
N ARG A 138 -18.14 4.88 0.59
CA ARG A 138 -17.67 5.88 1.56
C ARG A 138 -17.92 7.29 1.02
N LYS A 139 -18.62 8.12 1.81
CA LYS A 139 -18.97 9.50 1.41
C LYS A 139 -17.78 10.48 1.45
N ASP A 140 -16.74 10.14 2.18
CA ASP A 140 -15.54 10.95 2.37
C ASP A 140 -14.45 10.70 1.31
N HIS A 141 -14.74 9.85 0.31
CA HIS A 141 -13.83 9.52 -0.79
C HIS A 141 -14.54 9.65 -2.14
N GLU A 142 -13.77 10.04 -3.15
CA GLU A 142 -14.26 10.09 -4.51
C GLU A 142 -14.29 8.67 -5.13
N PRO A 143 -15.29 8.37 -6.00
CA PRO A 143 -15.29 7.13 -6.75
C PRO A 143 -14.17 7.13 -7.80
N PHE A 144 -13.84 5.95 -8.30
CA PHE A 144 -12.90 5.81 -9.42
C PHE A 144 -13.42 6.56 -10.65
N PRO A 145 -12.57 7.33 -11.34
CA PRO A 145 -12.95 8.07 -12.55
C PRO A 145 -12.98 7.17 -13.81
N PHE A 146 -12.63 5.89 -13.67
CA PHE A 146 -12.52 4.92 -14.77
C PHE A 146 -13.00 3.54 -14.32
N THR A 147 -13.35 2.70 -15.31
CA THR A 147 -13.72 1.30 -15.05
C THR A 147 -12.49 0.41 -15.17
N LEU A 148 -12.21 -0.32 -14.10
CA LEU A 148 -11.17 -1.34 -14.09
C LEU A 148 -11.72 -2.69 -14.53
N LYS A 149 -10.94 -3.39 -15.35
CA LYS A 149 -11.22 -4.79 -15.71
C LYS A 149 -10.79 -5.71 -14.56
N LYS A 150 -11.54 -6.80 -14.40
CA LYS A 150 -11.18 -7.89 -13.47
C LYS A 150 -9.82 -8.46 -13.88
N PRO A 151 -8.84 -8.57 -12.94
CA PRO A 151 -7.55 -9.21 -13.24
C PRO A 151 -7.72 -10.67 -13.68
N ARG A 152 -6.83 -11.14 -14.54
CA ARG A 152 -6.86 -12.56 -14.98
C ARG A 152 -6.66 -13.55 -13.84
N ASN A 153 -5.87 -13.19 -12.85
CA ASN A 153 -5.55 -14.02 -11.69
C ASN A 153 -6.41 -13.68 -10.46
N TRP A 154 -7.61 -13.12 -10.66
CA TRP A 154 -8.54 -12.73 -9.62
C TRP A 154 -8.86 -13.86 -8.63
N GLU A 155 -9.18 -15.03 -9.13
CA GLU A 155 -9.50 -16.21 -8.30
C GLU A 155 -8.33 -16.57 -7.38
N ARG A 156 -7.09 -16.43 -7.87
CA ARG A 156 -5.89 -16.62 -7.06
C ARG A 156 -5.72 -15.54 -5.99
N MET A 157 -6.08 -14.29 -6.28
CA MET A 157 -6.07 -13.22 -5.27
C MET A 157 -7.08 -13.52 -4.15
N VAL A 158 -8.29 -13.96 -4.49
CA VAL A 158 -9.31 -14.35 -3.50
C VAL A 158 -8.83 -15.53 -2.66
N GLU A 159 -8.19 -16.54 -3.26
CA GLU A 159 -7.61 -17.68 -2.55
C GLU A 159 -6.51 -17.25 -1.57
N ILE A 160 -5.60 -16.36 -2.00
CA ILE A 160 -4.56 -15.80 -1.13
C ILE A 160 -5.18 -15.06 0.05
N ALA A 161 -6.22 -14.26 -0.19
CA ALA A 161 -6.91 -13.54 0.87
C ALA A 161 -7.54 -14.50 1.89
N LYS A 162 -8.11 -15.64 1.45
CA LYS A 162 -8.60 -16.71 2.35
C LYS A 162 -7.48 -17.33 3.18
N ILE A 163 -6.37 -17.67 2.55
CA ILE A 163 -5.22 -18.28 3.24
C ILE A 163 -4.67 -17.33 4.31
N LEU A 164 -4.47 -16.06 3.96
CA LEU A 164 -3.90 -15.06 4.88
C LEU A 164 -4.85 -14.66 6.01
N SER A 165 -6.15 -14.80 5.82
CA SER A 165 -7.16 -14.48 6.84
C SER A 165 -7.60 -15.67 7.68
N ALA A 166 -7.09 -16.89 7.40
CA ALA A 166 -7.50 -18.11 8.08
C ALA A 166 -7.29 -18.02 9.60
N GLY A 167 -8.33 -18.36 10.36
CA GLY A 167 -8.29 -18.33 11.83
C GLY A 167 -8.41 -16.93 12.46
N ILE A 168 -8.54 -15.87 11.65
CA ILE A 168 -8.66 -14.49 12.12
C ILE A 168 -10.15 -14.08 12.04
N PRO A 169 -10.79 -13.61 13.14
CA PRO A 169 -12.21 -13.21 13.12
C PRO A 169 -12.50 -12.10 12.12
N PHE A 170 -11.63 -11.09 12.02
CA PHE A 170 -11.69 -10.01 11.05
C PHE A 170 -10.28 -9.54 10.68
N VAL A 171 -10.01 -9.39 9.40
CA VAL A 171 -8.79 -8.77 8.89
C VAL A 171 -9.04 -8.25 7.47
N ARG A 172 -8.45 -7.11 7.15
CA ARG A 172 -8.34 -6.66 5.76
C ARG A 172 -7.01 -7.15 5.19
N VAL A 173 -7.08 -7.85 4.06
CA VAL A 173 -5.91 -8.34 3.33
C VAL A 173 -5.72 -7.44 2.12
N ASP A 174 -4.58 -6.75 2.06
CA ASP A 174 -4.26 -5.81 1.00
C ASP A 174 -3.24 -6.44 0.04
N LEU A 175 -3.60 -6.46 -1.24
CA LEU A 175 -2.79 -7.04 -2.32
C LEU A 175 -2.63 -6.05 -3.46
N PHE A 176 -1.50 -6.14 -4.17
CA PHE A 176 -1.31 -5.55 -5.48
C PHE A 176 -1.37 -6.63 -6.57
N CYS A 177 -1.85 -6.26 -7.75
CA CYS A 177 -1.70 -7.03 -8.97
C CYS A 177 -0.96 -6.16 -9.99
N ILE A 178 0.32 -6.42 -10.19
CA ILE A 178 1.22 -5.61 -11.01
C ILE A 178 1.77 -6.48 -12.13
N ASN A 179 1.50 -6.11 -13.38
CA ASN A 179 1.91 -6.90 -14.54
C ASN A 179 1.52 -8.39 -14.44
N GLU A 180 0.30 -8.64 -13.96
CA GLU A 180 -0.26 -9.98 -13.72
C GLU A 180 0.43 -10.80 -12.62
N GLN A 181 1.30 -10.19 -11.81
CA GLN A 181 1.86 -10.80 -10.60
C GLN A 181 1.17 -10.24 -9.35
N ILE A 182 0.90 -11.13 -8.39
CA ILE A 182 0.27 -10.77 -7.13
C ILE A 182 1.37 -10.51 -6.09
N TYR A 183 1.25 -9.37 -5.41
CA TYR A 183 2.13 -8.99 -4.32
C TYR A 183 1.31 -8.74 -3.06
N PHE A 184 1.83 -9.22 -1.94
CA PHE A 184 1.29 -8.89 -0.63
C PHE A 184 1.68 -7.45 -0.26
N SER A 185 0.74 -6.70 0.31
CA SER A 185 0.98 -5.35 0.83
C SER A 185 0.96 -5.35 2.36
N GLU A 186 -0.23 -5.52 2.96
CA GLU A 186 -0.37 -5.50 4.41
C GLU A 186 -1.58 -6.30 4.90
N LEU A 187 -1.60 -6.56 6.22
CA LEU A 187 -2.78 -6.96 6.98
C LEU A 187 -3.20 -5.80 7.86
N THR A 188 -4.49 -5.44 7.84
CA THR A 188 -5.06 -4.41 8.71
C THR A 188 -6.13 -5.03 9.61
N PHE A 189 -6.04 -4.79 10.93
CA PHE A 189 -6.90 -5.38 11.95
C PHE A 189 -7.92 -4.37 12.50
#